data_76af2071fbc8c7de8fc7d0114a40876c
#
_entry.id   76af2071fbc8c7de8fc7d0114a40876c
#
_cell.length_a   1.000
_cell.length_b   1.000
_cell.length_c   1.000
_cell.angle_alpha   90.00
_cell.angle_beta   90.00
_cell.angle_gamma   90.00
#
_symmetry.space_group_name_H-M   'P 1'
#
loop_
_entity.id
_entity.type
_entity.pdbx_description
1 polymer ?
#
loop_
_entity_poly.entity_id
_entity_poly.type
_entity_poly.pdbx_seq_one_letter_code
_entity_poly.pdbx_strand_id
1 'polypeptide(L)'
;MTPETDFDDVVICLFDGEYHLGVAALTNSLVKYQFKGLINVGYRGGVLPLWVKQLQPLSDNYFRISDDVTIHFKQVLSNMHLGYFKPFFIKETFDDYPAAKKFYYFDADIIVQAPWMLYFNWVENGVCLCLDSAFHFIHHNHPWRKDWRALVKGRDHLLNPTFQYFNSGFLGIDRNNIILIDRWIDITNQFIKKNGQINYFIKDSHSSVRGDQDLLNAVITTSSDIEINVMGKEAMGFSLPATLMLHAIGERKPWNSSFIVHLLKYGNKPSTTDKAFLSICKYPINIFSVFRYSYKKIDLLSTCVLGRFLG
;
A
#
# COMPACT_ATOMS: atom_id res chain seq x y z
N MET A 1 7.06 -28.34 8.20
CA MET A 1 5.60 -28.29 8.34
C MET A 1 5.21 -26.82 8.21
N THR A 2 4.49 -26.46 7.16
CA THR A 2 3.80 -25.16 7.14
C THR A 2 2.84 -25.14 8.33
N PRO A 3 2.77 -24.08 9.14
CA PRO A 3 1.76 -23.98 10.17
C PRO A 3 0.38 -24.21 9.52
N GLU A 4 -0.50 -24.96 10.18
CA GLU A 4 -1.92 -25.02 9.81
C GLU A 4 -2.46 -23.58 9.84
N THR A 5 -2.64 -23.00 8.67
CA THR A 5 -2.88 -21.58 8.54
C THR A 5 -4.11 -21.37 7.66
N ASP A 6 -5.27 -21.71 8.21
CA ASP A 6 -6.55 -21.25 7.69
C ASP A 6 -6.76 -19.80 8.13
N PHE A 7 -6.11 -18.87 7.41
CA PHE A 7 -6.37 -17.46 7.57
C PHE A 7 -7.51 -17.05 6.64
N ASP A 8 -8.56 -16.45 7.18
CA ASP A 8 -9.64 -15.87 6.36
C ASP A 8 -9.17 -14.58 5.67
N ASP A 9 -8.38 -13.76 6.37
CA ASP A 9 -7.90 -12.45 5.93
C ASP A 9 -6.38 -12.43 5.73
N VAL A 10 -5.93 -11.94 4.56
CA VAL A 10 -4.51 -11.76 4.25
C VAL A 10 -4.22 -10.31 3.87
N VAL A 11 -3.35 -9.67 4.63
CA VAL A 11 -2.77 -8.38 4.27
C VAL A 11 -1.50 -8.62 3.44
N ILE A 12 -1.34 -7.88 2.34
CA ILE A 12 -0.25 -8.00 1.38
C ILE A 12 0.52 -6.69 1.34
N CYS A 13 1.84 -6.78 1.39
CA CYS A 13 2.71 -5.61 1.30
C CYS A 13 4.00 -5.95 0.54
N LEU A 14 4.55 -4.96 -0.17
CA LEU A 14 5.83 -5.09 -0.88
C LEU A 14 6.81 -4.02 -0.40
N PHE A 15 8.08 -4.38 -0.20
CA PHE A 15 9.10 -3.39 0.13
C PHE A 15 10.48 -3.71 -0.43
N ASP A 16 11.29 -2.65 -0.55
CA ASP A 16 12.74 -2.71 -0.66
C ASP A 16 13.39 -1.65 0.24
N GLY A 17 14.69 -1.78 0.48
CA GLY A 17 15.48 -0.83 1.27
C GLY A 17 14.83 -0.48 2.62
N GLU A 18 14.83 0.81 2.96
CA GLU A 18 14.34 1.29 4.25
C GLU A 18 12.80 1.27 4.43
N TYR A 19 12.04 0.92 3.40
CA TYR A 19 10.59 0.77 3.52
C TYR A 19 10.16 -0.35 4.49
N HIS A 20 11.10 -1.24 4.88
CA HIS A 20 10.85 -2.18 5.97
C HIS A 20 10.41 -1.50 7.28
N LEU A 21 10.80 -0.24 7.52
CA LEU A 21 10.36 0.55 8.70
C LEU A 21 8.89 0.93 8.59
N GLY A 22 8.42 1.18 7.37
CA GLY A 22 7.01 1.38 7.10
C GLY A 22 6.20 0.09 7.24
N VAL A 23 6.71 -1.05 6.77
CA VAL A 23 6.07 -2.38 6.99
C VAL A 23 5.89 -2.65 8.49
N ALA A 24 6.89 -2.37 9.31
CA ALA A 24 6.77 -2.54 10.76
C ALA A 24 5.70 -1.59 11.35
N ALA A 25 5.59 -0.36 10.83
CA ALA A 25 4.55 0.59 11.26
C ALA A 25 3.14 0.14 10.81
N LEU A 26 2.99 -0.34 9.58
CA LEU A 26 1.75 -0.94 9.09
C LEU A 26 1.36 -2.12 10.00
N THR A 27 2.27 -3.05 10.27
CA THR A 27 2.05 -4.20 11.16
C THR A 27 1.60 -3.76 12.55
N ASN A 28 2.28 -2.80 13.17
CA ASN A 28 1.90 -2.25 14.47
C ASN A 28 0.50 -1.63 14.45
N SER A 29 0.15 -0.91 13.37
CA SER A 29 -1.16 -0.31 13.22
C SER A 29 -2.26 -1.37 13.02
N LEU A 30 -2.00 -2.42 12.26
CA LEU A 30 -2.93 -3.54 12.07
C LEU A 30 -3.26 -4.21 13.40
N VAL A 31 -2.23 -4.52 14.22
CA VAL A 31 -2.45 -5.09 15.57
C VAL A 31 -3.24 -4.13 16.46
N LYS A 32 -2.89 -2.85 16.47
CA LYS A 32 -3.60 -1.83 17.25
C LYS A 32 -5.09 -1.75 16.91
N TYR A 33 -5.43 -1.92 15.65
CA TYR A 33 -6.79 -1.83 15.14
C TYR A 33 -7.46 -3.21 14.92
N GLN A 34 -6.95 -4.22 15.65
CA GLN A 34 -7.58 -5.54 15.83
C GLN A 34 -7.67 -6.38 14.54
N PHE A 35 -6.70 -6.23 13.64
CA PHE A 35 -6.51 -7.17 12.56
C PHE A 35 -6.25 -8.58 13.13
N LYS A 36 -6.83 -9.59 12.48
CA LYS A 36 -6.56 -11.00 12.76
C LYS A 36 -6.32 -11.71 11.45
N GLY A 37 -5.18 -12.37 11.32
CA GLY A 37 -4.84 -13.08 10.10
C GLY A 37 -3.37 -13.05 9.76
N LEU A 38 -3.09 -13.14 8.47
CA LEU A 38 -1.73 -13.19 7.93
C LEU A 38 -1.34 -11.85 7.30
N ILE A 39 -0.10 -11.43 7.54
CA ILE A 39 0.56 -10.37 6.79
C ILE A 39 1.60 -11.02 5.88
N ASN A 40 1.35 -11.09 4.57
CA ASN A 40 2.28 -11.63 3.57
C ASN A 40 3.09 -10.50 2.95
N VAL A 41 4.41 -10.51 3.20
CA VAL A 41 5.31 -9.42 2.85
C VAL A 41 6.32 -9.89 1.81
N GLY A 42 6.22 -9.34 0.61
CA GLY A 42 7.25 -9.49 -0.41
C GLY A 42 8.40 -8.52 -0.18
N TYR A 43 9.63 -9.01 -0.14
CA TYR A 43 10.79 -8.17 0.07
C TYR A 43 11.89 -8.40 -0.97
N ARG A 44 12.58 -7.33 -1.32
CA ARG A 44 13.79 -7.40 -2.14
C ARG A 44 15.02 -7.22 -1.26
N GLY A 45 16.04 -8.02 -1.54
CA GLY A 45 17.28 -8.08 -0.78
C GLY A 45 17.51 -9.45 -0.16
N GLY A 46 18.73 -9.70 0.29
CA GLY A 46 19.15 -11.04 0.78
C GLY A 46 18.90 -11.26 2.27
N VAL A 47 18.47 -10.24 3.04
CA VAL A 47 18.42 -10.30 4.51
C VAL A 47 17.12 -9.70 5.01
N LEU A 48 16.48 -10.38 5.96
CA LEU A 48 15.31 -9.86 6.66
C LEU A 48 15.66 -8.64 7.53
N PRO A 49 14.70 -7.72 7.73
CA PRO A 49 14.90 -6.56 8.59
C PRO A 49 15.31 -6.92 10.01
N LEU A 50 16.18 -6.11 10.62
CA LEU A 50 16.70 -6.38 11.98
C LEU A 50 15.60 -6.52 13.04
N TRP A 51 14.48 -5.81 12.88
CA TRP A 51 13.37 -5.87 13.83
C TRP A 51 12.65 -7.24 13.83
N VAL A 52 12.81 -8.06 12.78
CA VAL A 52 12.27 -9.44 12.76
C VAL A 52 12.86 -10.29 13.88
N LYS A 53 14.09 -9.99 14.33
CA LYS A 53 14.72 -10.67 15.48
C LYS A 53 13.96 -10.49 16.80
N GLN A 54 13.01 -9.56 16.88
CA GLN A 54 12.16 -9.36 18.05
C GLN A 54 10.96 -10.31 18.07
N LEU A 55 10.67 -10.98 16.95
CA LEU A 55 9.49 -11.80 16.76
C LEU A 55 9.77 -13.27 17.10
N GLN A 56 8.75 -13.99 17.50
CA GLN A 56 8.82 -15.42 17.72
C GLN A 56 8.77 -16.17 16.38
N PRO A 57 9.83 -16.92 16.01
CA PRO A 57 9.78 -17.72 14.79
C PRO A 57 8.79 -18.88 14.95
N LEU A 58 8.01 -19.14 13.90
CA LEU A 58 7.07 -20.28 13.83
C LEU A 58 7.61 -21.37 12.88
N SER A 59 8.10 -20.96 11.71
CA SER A 59 8.76 -21.81 10.73
C SER A 59 9.58 -20.91 9.80
N ASP A 60 10.10 -21.45 8.70
CA ASP A 60 10.90 -20.69 7.73
C ASP A 60 10.15 -19.46 7.23
N ASN A 61 10.67 -18.27 7.55
CA ASN A 61 10.14 -16.96 7.20
C ASN A 61 8.73 -16.62 7.76
N TYR A 62 8.17 -17.46 8.66
CA TYR A 62 6.94 -17.18 9.39
C TYR A 62 7.23 -16.80 10.82
N PHE A 63 6.63 -15.70 11.27
CA PHE A 63 6.85 -15.17 12.62
C PHE A 63 5.53 -14.75 13.25
N ARG A 64 5.39 -14.99 14.56
CA ARG A 64 4.26 -14.53 15.35
C ARG A 64 4.46 -13.08 15.76
N ILE A 65 3.45 -12.25 15.47
CA ILE A 65 3.39 -10.83 15.90
C ILE A 65 2.58 -10.74 17.20
N SER A 66 1.42 -11.40 17.25
CA SER A 66 0.53 -11.53 18.40
C SER A 66 -0.18 -12.88 18.32
N ASP A 67 -1.06 -13.17 19.27
CA ASP A 67 -1.83 -14.43 19.28
C ASP A 67 -2.69 -14.60 18.01
N ASP A 68 -3.18 -13.49 17.43
CA ASP A 68 -4.07 -13.48 16.27
C ASP A 68 -3.37 -13.09 14.95
N VAL A 69 -2.09 -12.68 14.99
CA VAL A 69 -1.40 -12.12 13.81
C VAL A 69 -0.07 -12.82 13.54
N THR A 70 0.03 -13.37 12.35
CA THR A 70 1.27 -13.95 11.81
C THR A 70 1.80 -13.07 10.66
N ILE A 71 3.12 -12.98 10.52
CA ILE A 71 3.78 -12.36 9.37
C ILE A 71 4.62 -13.39 8.63
N HIS A 72 4.52 -13.40 7.31
CA HIS A 72 5.35 -14.21 6.42
C HIS A 72 6.16 -13.32 5.49
N PHE A 73 7.44 -13.65 5.31
CA PHE A 73 8.33 -12.94 4.39
C PHE A 73 8.68 -13.81 3.19
N LYS A 74 8.35 -13.32 1.97
CA LYS A 74 8.66 -13.97 0.70
C LYS A 74 9.64 -13.14 -0.10
N GLN A 75 10.79 -13.71 -0.46
CA GLN A 75 11.80 -13.00 -1.25
C GLN A 75 11.32 -12.81 -2.69
N VAL A 76 11.38 -11.57 -3.18
CA VAL A 76 11.06 -11.19 -4.56
C VAL A 76 12.33 -11.15 -5.38
N LEU A 77 12.43 -12.05 -6.38
CA LEU A 77 13.58 -12.17 -7.27
C LEU A 77 13.43 -11.34 -8.57
N SER A 78 12.29 -10.71 -8.78
CA SER A 78 12.04 -9.90 -9.97
C SER A 78 12.87 -8.61 -9.97
N ASN A 79 13.40 -8.22 -11.14
CA ASN A 79 14.06 -6.92 -11.35
C ASN A 79 13.08 -5.80 -11.71
N MET A 80 11.79 -6.11 -11.87
CA MET A 80 10.73 -5.14 -12.13
C MET A 80 10.58 -4.18 -10.95
N HIS A 81 10.30 -2.89 -11.18
CA HIS A 81 9.95 -1.99 -10.08
C HIS A 81 8.79 -2.58 -9.26
N LEU A 82 8.88 -2.55 -7.92
CA LEU A 82 7.90 -3.23 -7.06
C LEU A 82 6.46 -2.74 -7.27
N GLY A 83 6.26 -1.48 -7.65
CA GLY A 83 4.94 -0.99 -8.03
C GLY A 83 4.34 -1.80 -9.19
N TYR A 84 5.08 -1.99 -10.27
CA TYR A 84 4.60 -2.82 -11.40
C TYR A 84 4.50 -4.30 -11.04
N PHE A 85 5.23 -4.77 -10.04
CA PHE A 85 5.19 -6.15 -9.56
C PHE A 85 3.97 -6.44 -8.65
N LYS A 86 3.28 -5.40 -8.14
CA LYS A 86 2.10 -5.54 -7.27
C LYS A 86 1.11 -6.63 -7.71
N PRO A 87 0.52 -6.58 -8.93
CA PRO A 87 -0.50 -7.54 -9.29
C PRO A 87 0.03 -8.98 -9.35
N PHE A 88 1.29 -9.18 -9.71
CA PHE A 88 1.91 -10.51 -9.70
C PHE A 88 2.04 -11.05 -8.28
N PHE A 89 2.51 -10.24 -7.33
CA PHE A 89 2.66 -10.66 -5.94
C PHE A 89 1.30 -10.87 -5.26
N ILE A 90 0.31 -10.05 -5.58
CA ILE A 90 -1.07 -10.27 -5.13
C ILE A 90 -1.56 -11.63 -5.64
N LYS A 91 -1.40 -11.93 -6.92
CA LYS A 91 -1.79 -13.23 -7.51
C LYS A 91 -1.06 -14.39 -6.85
N GLU A 92 0.27 -14.30 -6.69
CA GLU A 92 1.05 -15.32 -5.97
C GLU A 92 0.50 -15.55 -4.56
N THR A 93 0.10 -14.49 -3.85
CA THR A 93 -0.50 -14.61 -2.51
C THR A 93 -1.85 -15.33 -2.54
N PHE A 94 -2.69 -15.08 -3.54
CA PHE A 94 -3.93 -15.83 -3.71
C PHE A 94 -3.68 -17.33 -3.92
N ASP A 95 -2.63 -17.67 -4.65
CA ASP A 95 -2.28 -19.06 -4.95
C ASP A 95 -1.61 -19.74 -3.75
N ASP A 96 -0.77 -19.03 -2.99
CA ASP A 96 -0.09 -19.53 -1.78
C ASP A 96 -1.08 -19.78 -0.61
N TYR A 97 -2.19 -19.02 -0.54
CA TYR A 97 -3.19 -19.11 0.54
C TYR A 97 -4.59 -19.40 0.02
N PRO A 98 -4.84 -20.62 -0.51
CA PRO A 98 -6.10 -20.96 -1.19
C PRO A 98 -7.33 -20.94 -0.25
N ALA A 99 -7.17 -21.10 1.05
CA ALA A 99 -8.25 -21.04 2.03
C ALA A 99 -8.67 -19.60 2.37
N ALA A 100 -7.80 -18.62 2.16
CA ALA A 100 -8.09 -17.22 2.48
C ALA A 100 -9.18 -16.65 1.56
N LYS A 101 -10.09 -15.86 2.14
CA LYS A 101 -11.27 -15.32 1.46
C LYS A 101 -11.06 -13.86 1.05
N LYS A 102 -10.39 -13.06 1.89
CA LYS A 102 -10.24 -11.62 1.71
C LYS A 102 -8.76 -11.23 1.70
N PHE A 103 -8.40 -10.35 0.78
CA PHE A 103 -7.04 -9.92 0.56
C PHE A 103 -6.98 -8.38 0.53
N TYR A 104 -5.98 -7.82 1.20
CA TYR A 104 -5.83 -6.38 1.36
C TYR A 104 -4.40 -5.98 1.05
N TYR A 105 -4.19 -5.33 -0.09
CA TYR A 105 -2.88 -4.77 -0.40
C TYR A 105 -2.74 -3.39 0.23
N PHE A 106 -1.59 -3.16 0.87
CA PHE A 106 -1.17 -1.86 1.37
C PHE A 106 0.24 -1.55 0.90
N ASP A 107 0.47 -0.31 0.42
CA ASP A 107 1.83 0.18 0.26
C ASP A 107 2.52 0.26 1.64
N ALA A 108 3.84 0.02 1.65
CA ALA A 108 4.64 -0.04 2.87
C ALA A 108 4.69 1.28 3.67
N ASP A 109 4.19 2.36 3.12
CA ASP A 109 4.14 3.68 3.76
C ASP A 109 2.71 4.09 4.18
N ILE A 110 1.85 3.11 4.35
CA ILE A 110 0.49 3.28 4.87
C ILE A 110 0.41 2.84 6.35
N ILE A 111 -0.39 3.56 7.11
CA ILE A 111 -0.74 3.26 8.50
C ILE A 111 -2.26 3.18 8.63
N VAL A 112 -2.76 2.08 9.17
CA VAL A 112 -4.19 1.91 9.47
C VAL A 112 -4.59 2.81 10.64
N GLN A 113 -5.78 3.43 10.56
CA GLN A 113 -6.31 4.38 11.55
C GLN A 113 -7.73 4.03 12.02
N ALA A 114 -8.33 2.98 11.50
CA ALA A 114 -9.70 2.57 11.80
C ALA A 114 -9.77 1.09 12.23
N PRO A 115 -10.78 0.68 13.01
CA PRO A 115 -10.99 -0.72 13.38
C PRO A 115 -11.05 -1.64 12.16
N TRP A 116 -10.40 -2.82 12.25
CA TRP A 116 -10.30 -3.75 11.13
C TRP A 116 -11.66 -4.18 10.57
N MET A 117 -12.68 -4.27 11.42
CA MET A 117 -14.03 -4.63 11.02
C MET A 117 -14.61 -3.72 9.90
N LEU A 118 -14.17 -2.46 9.80
CA LEU A 118 -14.59 -1.59 8.70
C LEU A 118 -14.03 -2.05 7.36
N TYR A 119 -12.77 -2.49 7.32
CA TYR A 119 -12.15 -3.05 6.12
C TYR A 119 -12.80 -4.38 5.74
N PHE A 120 -13.03 -5.22 6.75
CA PHE A 120 -13.67 -6.52 6.59
C PHE A 120 -15.05 -6.41 5.94
N ASN A 121 -15.90 -5.54 6.48
CA ASN A 121 -17.25 -5.31 5.95
C ASN A 121 -17.21 -4.60 4.58
N TRP A 122 -16.22 -3.74 4.36
CA TRP A 122 -16.11 -3.00 3.11
C TRP A 122 -15.87 -3.93 1.92
N VAL A 123 -14.98 -4.91 2.06
CA VAL A 123 -14.64 -5.88 1.00
C VAL A 123 -15.81 -6.81 0.64
N GLU A 124 -16.79 -6.98 1.51
CA GLU A 124 -18.01 -7.79 1.22
C GLU A 124 -18.87 -7.19 0.10
N ASN A 125 -18.68 -5.91 -0.20
CA ASN A 125 -19.49 -5.16 -1.17
C ASN A 125 -18.73 -4.91 -2.50
N GLY A 126 -17.72 -5.68 -2.81
CA GLY A 126 -16.95 -5.55 -4.05
C GLY A 126 -15.49 -5.19 -3.84
N VAL A 127 -14.82 -4.79 -4.92
CA VAL A 127 -13.42 -4.36 -4.88
C VAL A 127 -13.31 -2.97 -4.26
N CYS A 128 -12.53 -2.86 -3.20
CA CYS A 128 -12.38 -1.63 -2.41
C CYS A 128 -11.22 -0.79 -2.89
N LEU A 129 -11.49 0.44 -3.26
CA LEU A 129 -10.50 1.42 -3.72
C LEU A 129 -10.73 2.80 -3.11
N CYS A 130 -9.67 3.60 -3.03
CA CYS A 130 -9.75 4.99 -2.60
C CYS A 130 -9.40 5.94 -3.74
N LEU A 131 -10.03 7.11 -3.75
CA LEU A 131 -9.69 8.17 -4.71
C LEU A 131 -8.28 8.71 -4.48
N ASP A 132 -7.59 9.06 -5.57
CA ASP A 132 -6.25 9.63 -5.51
C ASP A 132 -6.25 11.08 -4.98
N SER A 133 -5.09 11.50 -4.52
CA SER A 133 -4.89 12.85 -3.95
C SER A 133 -4.88 13.95 -5.00
N ALA A 134 -4.20 13.72 -6.13
CA ALA A 134 -3.96 14.72 -7.17
C ALA A 134 -5.00 14.65 -8.29
N PHE A 135 -5.33 13.44 -8.73
CA PHE A 135 -6.24 13.19 -9.86
C PHE A 135 -7.43 12.33 -9.40
N HIS A 136 -8.22 12.81 -8.43
CA HIS A 136 -9.42 12.07 -8.01
C HIS A 136 -10.51 12.02 -9.09
N PHE A 137 -10.36 12.80 -10.17
CA PHE A 137 -11.31 12.91 -11.27
C PHE A 137 -10.56 13.01 -12.60
N ILE A 138 -10.85 12.07 -13.52
CA ILE A 138 -10.42 12.12 -14.92
C ILE A 138 -11.61 11.76 -15.79
N HIS A 139 -12.05 12.69 -16.65
CA HIS A 139 -13.21 12.50 -17.51
C HIS A 139 -13.09 11.21 -18.34
N HIS A 140 -14.19 10.48 -18.56
CA HIS A 140 -14.18 9.20 -19.27
C HIS A 140 -13.66 9.31 -20.72
N ASN A 141 -13.78 10.49 -21.35
CA ASN A 141 -13.25 10.79 -22.69
C ASN A 141 -11.84 11.42 -22.68
N HIS A 142 -11.18 11.51 -21.52
CA HIS A 142 -9.83 12.06 -21.44
C HIS A 142 -8.86 11.25 -22.32
N PRO A 143 -7.87 11.89 -23.01
CA PRO A 143 -6.92 11.19 -23.85
C PRO A 143 -6.22 10.01 -23.19
N TRP A 144 -5.83 10.14 -21.91
CA TRP A 144 -5.24 9.04 -21.14
C TRP A 144 -6.13 7.80 -21.09
N ARG A 145 -7.44 7.97 -20.90
CA ARG A 145 -8.37 6.81 -20.89
C ARG A 145 -8.50 6.16 -22.28
N LYS A 146 -8.35 6.93 -23.36
CA LYS A 146 -8.29 6.36 -24.72
C LYS A 146 -7.03 5.50 -24.89
N ASP A 147 -5.88 6.00 -24.40
CA ASP A 147 -4.62 5.26 -24.45
C ASP A 147 -4.69 3.99 -23.59
N TRP A 148 -5.31 4.06 -22.38
CA TRP A 148 -5.51 2.90 -21.53
C TRP A 148 -6.38 1.84 -22.19
N ARG A 149 -7.48 2.24 -22.86
CA ARG A 149 -8.31 1.32 -23.63
C ARG A 149 -7.53 0.66 -24.76
N ALA A 150 -6.62 1.38 -25.41
CA ALA A 150 -5.76 0.84 -26.45
C ALA A 150 -4.76 -0.22 -25.96
N LEU A 151 -4.45 -0.26 -24.66
CA LEU A 151 -3.66 -1.34 -24.04
C LEU A 151 -4.50 -2.61 -23.84
N VAL A 152 -5.83 -2.51 -23.82
CA VAL A 152 -6.74 -3.60 -23.48
C VAL A 152 -7.46 -4.07 -24.74
N LYS A 153 -6.86 -5.00 -25.45
CA LYS A 153 -7.48 -5.58 -26.66
C LYS A 153 -8.66 -6.50 -26.31
N GLY A 154 -9.78 -6.34 -27.02
CA GLY A 154 -10.91 -7.27 -26.96
C GLY A 154 -11.87 -7.10 -25.77
N ARG A 155 -11.74 -6.04 -24.97
CA ARG A 155 -12.63 -5.74 -23.84
C ARG A 155 -13.49 -4.48 -24.02
N ASP A 156 -13.70 -4.04 -25.26
CA ASP A 156 -14.50 -2.84 -25.54
C ASP A 156 -15.94 -2.94 -25.02
N HIS A 157 -16.48 -4.15 -24.88
CA HIS A 157 -17.79 -4.42 -24.31
C HIS A 157 -17.85 -4.28 -22.78
N LEU A 158 -16.70 -4.20 -22.10
CA LEU A 158 -16.56 -4.03 -20.64
C LEU A 158 -16.15 -2.60 -20.25
N LEU A 159 -16.42 -1.62 -21.10
CA LEU A 159 -16.09 -0.24 -20.78
C LEU A 159 -16.89 0.27 -19.60
N ASN A 160 -16.16 0.78 -18.60
CA ASN A 160 -16.71 1.45 -17.44
C ASN A 160 -16.63 2.96 -17.66
N PRO A 161 -17.75 3.69 -17.76
CA PRO A 161 -17.76 5.14 -17.98
C PRO A 161 -17.40 5.93 -16.69
N THR A 162 -16.49 5.41 -15.88
CA THR A 162 -16.07 6.05 -14.64
C THR A 162 -15.36 7.38 -14.90
N PHE A 163 -15.59 8.34 -14.01
CA PHE A 163 -14.86 9.60 -13.92
C PHE A 163 -13.78 9.57 -12.83
N GLN A 164 -13.81 8.55 -11.98
CA GLN A 164 -12.94 8.43 -10.82
C GLN A 164 -11.54 7.96 -11.21
N TYR A 165 -10.54 8.40 -10.46
CA TYR A 165 -9.18 7.93 -10.56
C TYR A 165 -8.69 7.49 -9.19
N PHE A 166 -8.21 6.26 -9.11
CA PHE A 166 -7.94 5.57 -7.86
C PHE A 166 -6.45 5.55 -7.55
N ASN A 167 -6.14 5.66 -6.27
CA ASN A 167 -4.81 5.45 -5.74
C ASN A 167 -4.51 3.95 -5.66
N SER A 168 -3.31 3.52 -6.07
CA SER A 168 -2.89 2.12 -6.07
C SER A 168 -2.24 1.67 -4.76
N GLY A 169 -2.13 2.54 -3.77
CA GLY A 169 -1.51 2.21 -2.48
C GLY A 169 -2.37 1.32 -1.60
N PHE A 170 -3.68 1.26 -1.87
CA PHE A 170 -4.62 0.36 -1.20
C PHE A 170 -5.52 -0.33 -2.21
N LEU A 171 -5.73 -1.63 -1.99
CA LEU A 171 -6.72 -2.44 -2.68
C LEU A 171 -7.26 -3.48 -1.70
N GLY A 172 -8.59 -3.51 -1.48
CA GLY A 172 -9.29 -4.60 -0.79
C GLY A 172 -10.07 -5.44 -1.80
N ILE A 173 -9.97 -6.76 -1.72
CA ILE A 173 -10.58 -7.64 -2.70
C ILE A 173 -10.92 -9.00 -2.07
N ASP A 174 -12.07 -9.54 -2.36
CA ASP A 174 -12.41 -10.93 -2.05
C ASP A 174 -11.90 -11.88 -3.14
N ARG A 175 -11.86 -13.16 -2.83
CA ARG A 175 -11.38 -14.22 -3.74
C ARG A 175 -12.20 -14.30 -5.04
N ASN A 176 -13.49 -13.99 -5.00
CA ASN A 176 -14.37 -14.09 -6.18
C ASN A 176 -14.04 -13.04 -7.24
N ASN A 177 -13.41 -11.94 -6.82
CA ASN A 177 -13.02 -10.84 -7.71
C ASN A 177 -11.57 -10.95 -8.24
N ILE A 178 -10.91 -12.13 -8.10
CA ILE A 178 -9.53 -12.35 -8.56
C ILE A 178 -9.31 -12.00 -10.03
N ILE A 179 -10.35 -12.05 -10.84
CA ILE A 179 -10.30 -11.66 -12.25
C ILE A 179 -9.78 -10.23 -12.48
N LEU A 180 -9.94 -9.32 -11.49
CA LEU A 180 -9.37 -8.00 -11.56
C LEU A 180 -7.83 -8.06 -11.57
N ILE A 181 -7.27 -8.94 -10.75
CA ILE A 181 -5.81 -9.11 -10.65
C ILE A 181 -5.25 -9.73 -11.93
N ASP A 182 -5.94 -10.73 -12.48
CA ASP A 182 -5.54 -11.35 -13.75
C ASP A 182 -5.54 -10.31 -14.88
N ARG A 183 -6.56 -9.43 -14.92
CA ARG A 183 -6.62 -8.31 -15.87
C ARG A 183 -5.51 -7.29 -15.64
N TRP A 184 -5.14 -7.03 -14.38
CA TRP A 184 -4.04 -6.10 -14.06
C TRP A 184 -2.68 -6.67 -14.50
N ILE A 185 -2.45 -7.96 -14.27
CA ILE A 185 -1.28 -8.68 -14.80
C ILE A 185 -1.23 -8.58 -16.33
N ASP A 186 -2.34 -8.83 -16.99
CA ASP A 186 -2.46 -8.80 -18.44
C ASP A 186 -2.08 -7.43 -19.04
N ILE A 187 -2.67 -6.36 -18.49
CA ILE A 187 -2.37 -4.99 -18.91
C ILE A 187 -0.91 -4.61 -18.61
N THR A 188 -0.39 -5.05 -17.48
CA THR A 188 1.02 -4.83 -17.13
C THR A 188 1.94 -5.53 -18.12
N ASN A 189 1.64 -6.77 -18.50
CA ASN A 189 2.39 -7.51 -19.51
C ASN A 189 2.32 -6.84 -20.90
N GLN A 190 1.14 -6.34 -21.31
CA GLN A 190 1.00 -5.59 -22.56
C GLN A 190 1.83 -4.29 -22.54
N PHE A 191 1.84 -3.60 -21.39
CA PHE A 191 2.64 -2.40 -21.21
C PHE A 191 4.15 -2.71 -21.28
N ILE A 192 4.61 -3.79 -20.62
CA ILE A 192 6.01 -4.26 -20.69
C ILE A 192 6.39 -4.58 -22.13
N LYS A 193 5.54 -5.35 -22.84
CA LYS A 193 5.79 -5.74 -24.23
C LYS A 193 5.95 -4.54 -25.16
N LYS A 194 5.20 -3.45 -24.90
CA LYS A 194 5.25 -2.23 -25.70
C LYS A 194 6.45 -1.35 -25.36
N ASN A 195 6.84 -1.27 -24.08
CA ASN A 195 7.81 -0.28 -23.59
C ASN A 195 9.14 -0.89 -23.13
N GLY A 196 9.29 -2.22 -23.21
CA GLY A 196 10.48 -2.94 -22.74
C GLY A 196 10.51 -3.12 -21.22
N GLN A 197 11.73 -3.13 -20.65
CA GLN A 197 11.93 -3.39 -19.22
C GLN A 197 11.46 -2.21 -18.36
N ILE A 198 10.66 -2.49 -17.33
CA ILE A 198 10.10 -1.50 -16.40
C ILE A 198 10.69 -1.68 -14.98
N ASN A 199 11.94 -1.31 -14.83
CA ASN A 199 12.64 -1.30 -13.54
C ASN A 199 12.56 0.06 -12.81
N TYR A 200 11.90 1.06 -13.41
CA TYR A 200 11.64 2.39 -12.84
C TYR A 200 10.31 2.96 -13.38
N PHE A 201 9.75 3.92 -12.66
CA PHE A 201 8.57 4.65 -13.15
C PHE A 201 8.92 5.65 -14.25
N ILE A 202 8.00 5.82 -15.21
CA ILE A 202 8.17 6.80 -16.29
C ILE A 202 7.99 8.20 -15.71
N LYS A 203 9.03 9.03 -15.87
CA LYS A 203 9.04 10.42 -15.35
C LYS A 203 8.39 11.44 -16.29
N ASP A 204 8.04 11.04 -17.52
CA ASP A 204 7.38 11.93 -18.47
C ASP A 204 5.97 12.29 -18.00
N SER A 205 5.76 13.56 -17.69
CA SER A 205 4.46 14.08 -17.21
C SER A 205 3.35 14.01 -18.27
N HIS A 206 3.69 13.84 -19.55
CA HIS A 206 2.75 13.73 -20.67
C HIS A 206 2.36 12.26 -20.96
N SER A 207 3.08 11.30 -20.41
CA SER A 207 2.74 9.89 -20.57
C SER A 207 1.40 9.58 -19.90
N SER A 208 0.55 8.83 -20.61
CA SER A 208 -0.72 8.31 -20.07
C SER A 208 -0.52 7.17 -19.06
N VAL A 209 0.66 6.54 -19.06
CA VAL A 209 1.06 5.51 -18.08
C VAL A 209 2.42 5.88 -17.52
N ARG A 210 2.46 6.32 -16.28
CA ARG A 210 3.67 6.70 -15.54
C ARG A 210 4.07 5.68 -14.49
N GLY A 211 3.09 4.90 -13.99
CA GLY A 211 3.30 3.91 -12.95
C GLY A 211 2.19 2.86 -12.88
N ASP A 212 2.25 2.06 -11.85
CA ASP A 212 1.30 1.00 -11.55
C ASP A 212 -0.14 1.52 -11.35
N GLN A 213 -0.27 2.72 -10.80
CA GLN A 213 -1.56 3.36 -10.56
C GLN A 213 -2.33 3.61 -11.86
N ASP A 214 -1.66 4.06 -12.93
CA ASP A 214 -2.30 4.24 -14.23
C ASP A 214 -2.73 2.91 -14.84
N LEU A 215 -1.94 1.84 -14.64
CA LEU A 215 -2.30 0.49 -15.10
C LEU A 215 -3.52 -0.06 -14.34
N LEU A 216 -3.60 0.13 -13.01
CA LEU A 216 -4.81 -0.20 -12.24
C LEU A 216 -6.02 0.56 -12.77
N ASN A 217 -5.90 1.86 -12.99
CA ASN A 217 -7.00 2.68 -13.51
C ASN A 217 -7.39 2.30 -14.95
N ALA A 218 -6.45 1.80 -15.75
CA ALA A 218 -6.74 1.23 -17.07
C ALA A 218 -7.59 -0.05 -16.96
N VAL A 219 -7.27 -0.93 -16.00
CA VAL A 219 -8.08 -2.12 -15.70
C VAL A 219 -9.50 -1.74 -15.32
N ILE A 220 -9.67 -0.82 -14.36
CA ILE A 220 -10.98 -0.35 -13.90
C ILE A 220 -11.80 0.25 -15.05
N THR A 221 -11.14 1.00 -15.94
CA THR A 221 -11.81 1.58 -17.13
C THR A 221 -12.39 0.51 -18.09
N THR A 222 -11.90 -0.71 -18.00
CA THR A 222 -12.29 -1.84 -18.87
C THR A 222 -12.81 -3.05 -18.09
N SER A 223 -13.48 -2.79 -16.96
CA SER A 223 -14.01 -3.84 -16.07
C SER A 223 -15.36 -3.43 -15.48
N SER A 224 -16.36 -3.12 -16.34
CA SER A 224 -17.72 -2.77 -15.91
C SER A 224 -18.51 -3.93 -15.28
N ASP A 225 -18.00 -5.14 -15.43
CA ASP A 225 -18.53 -6.38 -14.84
C ASP A 225 -18.02 -6.64 -13.40
N ILE A 226 -17.17 -5.73 -12.85
CA ILE A 226 -16.66 -5.84 -11.49
C ILE A 226 -17.25 -4.68 -10.66
N GLU A 227 -17.87 -5.02 -9.54
CA GLU A 227 -18.38 -4.02 -8.59
C GLU A 227 -17.20 -3.34 -7.87
N ILE A 228 -17.09 -2.02 -7.98
CA ILE A 228 -16.07 -1.21 -7.33
C ILE A 228 -16.71 -0.39 -6.22
N ASN A 229 -16.32 -0.67 -4.98
CA ASN A 229 -16.77 0.05 -3.81
C ASN A 229 -15.74 1.12 -3.43
N VAL A 230 -16.10 2.39 -3.59
CA VAL A 230 -15.18 3.53 -3.56
C VAL A 230 -15.31 4.33 -2.30
N MET A 231 -14.19 4.69 -1.68
CA MET A 231 -14.10 5.75 -0.69
C MET A 231 -13.35 6.97 -1.23
N GLY A 232 -13.64 8.13 -0.67
CA GLY A 232 -13.01 9.39 -1.04
C GLY A 232 -11.53 9.43 -0.60
N LYS A 233 -10.85 10.49 -1.00
CA LYS A 233 -9.43 10.72 -0.69
C LYS A 233 -9.14 10.89 0.81
N GLU A 234 -10.15 11.23 1.62
CA GLU A 234 -10.07 11.29 3.09
C GLU A 234 -9.82 9.92 3.71
N ALA A 235 -10.24 8.83 3.05
CA ALA A 235 -9.98 7.47 3.53
C ALA A 235 -8.48 7.16 3.64
N MET A 236 -7.65 7.76 2.79
CA MET A 236 -6.18 7.61 2.80
C MET A 236 -5.46 8.79 3.47
N GLY A 237 -6.19 9.71 4.09
CA GLY A 237 -5.61 10.88 4.76
C GLY A 237 -5.10 11.97 3.82
N PHE A 238 -5.51 11.98 2.56
CA PHE A 238 -5.17 13.03 1.60
C PHE A 238 -5.97 14.32 1.84
N SER A 239 -7.04 14.24 2.60
CA SER A 239 -7.76 15.38 3.17
C SER A 239 -8.16 15.06 4.61
N LEU A 240 -8.38 16.09 5.43
CA LEU A 240 -8.79 15.91 6.82
C LEU A 240 -10.32 16.06 6.97
N PRO A 241 -10.91 15.30 7.90
CA PRO A 241 -10.29 14.29 8.76
C PRO A 241 -9.95 13.02 7.99
N ALA A 242 -8.78 12.41 8.28
CA ALA A 242 -8.44 11.09 7.77
C ALA A 242 -9.34 10.02 8.42
N THR A 243 -9.90 9.12 7.62
CA THR A 243 -10.94 8.21 8.13
C THR A 243 -10.48 6.76 8.31
N LEU A 244 -9.76 6.17 7.36
CA LEU A 244 -9.37 4.76 7.44
C LEU A 244 -7.87 4.56 7.62
N MET A 245 -7.06 5.28 6.87
CA MET A 245 -5.62 5.10 6.85
C MET A 245 -4.91 6.42 6.57
N LEU A 246 -3.59 6.43 6.78
CA LEU A 246 -2.72 7.56 6.43
C LEU A 246 -1.64 7.05 5.48
N HIS A 247 -1.58 7.59 4.29
CA HIS A 247 -0.59 7.28 3.27
C HIS A 247 0.48 8.36 3.22
N ALA A 248 1.72 8.02 3.51
CA ALA A 248 2.86 8.95 3.47
C ALA A 248 3.39 9.13 2.04
N ILE A 249 2.56 9.75 1.18
CA ILE A 249 2.95 10.03 -0.22
C ILE A 249 4.16 10.97 -0.32
N GLY A 250 4.84 10.93 -1.47
CA GLY A 250 6.02 11.76 -1.76
C GLY A 250 7.34 11.12 -1.30
N GLU A 251 8.44 11.81 -1.58
CA GLU A 251 9.79 11.28 -1.36
C GLU A 251 10.17 11.25 0.14
N ARG A 252 9.67 12.21 0.90
CA ARG A 252 9.93 12.29 2.33
C ARG A 252 9.10 11.27 3.11
N LYS A 253 9.76 10.36 3.81
CA LYS A 253 9.09 9.38 4.65
C LYS A 253 9.28 9.69 6.14
N PRO A 254 8.29 9.38 7.02
CA PRO A 254 8.36 9.68 8.44
C PRO A 254 9.60 9.11 9.13
N TRP A 255 10.05 7.93 8.72
CA TRP A 255 11.22 7.26 9.31
C TRP A 255 12.57 7.90 8.96
N ASN A 256 12.67 8.64 7.83
CA ASN A 256 13.91 9.30 7.39
C ASN A 256 13.92 10.80 7.67
N SER A 257 12.79 11.38 8.09
CA SER A 257 12.66 12.82 8.26
C SER A 257 13.44 13.35 9.46
N SER A 258 14.16 14.46 9.28
CA SER A 258 14.50 15.40 10.33
C SER A 258 13.48 16.54 10.27
N PHE A 259 12.57 16.59 11.23
CA PHE A 259 11.43 17.51 11.19
C PHE A 259 11.87 18.95 11.32
N ILE A 260 12.84 19.23 12.23
CA ILE A 260 13.36 20.57 12.44
C ILE A 260 14.07 21.13 11.20
N VAL A 261 14.85 20.29 10.51
CA VAL A 261 15.52 20.68 9.26
C VAL A 261 14.49 21.05 8.18
N HIS A 262 13.41 20.26 8.07
CA HIS A 262 12.33 20.54 7.12
C HIS A 262 11.57 21.82 7.45
N LEU A 263 11.33 22.10 8.73
CA LEU A 263 10.71 23.35 9.16
C LEU A 263 11.60 24.55 8.78
N LEU A 264 12.89 24.49 9.13
CA LEU A 264 13.82 25.61 8.89
C LEU A 264 14.09 25.84 7.40
N LYS A 265 14.15 24.76 6.60
CA LYS A 265 14.51 24.85 5.17
C LYS A 265 13.31 25.15 4.24
N TYR A 266 12.14 24.61 4.58
CA TYR A 266 10.98 24.62 3.71
C TYR A 266 9.70 25.18 4.36
N GLY A 267 9.74 25.56 5.63
CA GLY A 267 8.56 26.00 6.40
C GLY A 267 7.58 24.86 6.74
N ASN A 268 7.90 23.60 6.42
CA ASN A 268 6.99 22.49 6.56
C ASN A 268 6.95 21.94 7.98
N LYS A 269 5.77 22.01 8.60
CA LYS A 269 5.48 21.39 9.91
C LYS A 269 5.31 19.87 9.78
N PRO A 270 5.52 19.10 10.88
CA PRO A 270 5.19 17.67 10.87
C PRO A 270 3.73 17.41 10.53
N SER A 271 3.49 16.53 9.57
CA SER A 271 2.14 16.14 9.13
C SER A 271 1.43 15.26 10.16
N THR A 272 0.13 15.04 9.94
CA THR A 272 -0.64 14.06 10.72
C THR A 272 -0.05 12.65 10.56
N THR A 273 0.41 12.31 9.37
CA THR A 273 1.05 11.01 9.08
C THR A 273 2.37 10.85 9.84
N ASP A 274 3.21 11.91 9.92
CA ASP A 274 4.45 11.88 10.70
C ASP A 274 4.19 11.60 12.19
N LYS A 275 3.18 12.26 12.75
CA LYS A 275 2.78 12.09 14.17
C LYS A 275 2.21 10.70 14.43
N ALA A 276 1.34 10.22 13.56
CA ALA A 276 0.74 8.90 13.68
C ALA A 276 1.79 7.79 13.56
N PHE A 277 2.70 7.88 12.58
CA PHE A 277 3.81 6.94 12.44
C PHE A 277 4.62 6.85 13.74
N LEU A 278 5.03 8.00 14.31
CA LEU A 278 5.84 7.98 15.52
C LEU A 278 5.08 7.44 16.74
N SER A 279 3.76 7.59 16.79
CA SER A 279 2.91 7.10 17.89
C SER A 279 2.83 5.58 17.96
N ILE A 280 3.03 4.88 16.83
CA ILE A 280 2.93 3.41 16.73
C ILE A 280 4.28 2.70 16.65
N CYS A 281 5.40 3.42 16.82
CA CYS A 281 6.75 2.88 16.63
C CYS A 281 7.23 1.88 17.70
N LYS A 282 6.43 1.57 18.72
CA LYS A 282 6.90 0.79 19.89
C LYS A 282 6.28 -0.58 20.07
N TYR A 283 5.10 -0.81 19.61
CA TYR A 283 4.38 -2.06 19.92
C TYR A 283 3.50 -2.50 18.74
N PRO A 284 3.49 -3.80 18.44
CA PRO A 284 4.30 -4.88 19.05
C PRO A 284 5.78 -4.86 18.64
N ILE A 285 6.13 -4.19 17.55
CA ILE A 285 7.50 -4.10 17.02
C ILE A 285 8.13 -2.78 17.45
N ASN A 286 9.32 -2.82 18.09
CA ASN A 286 10.14 -1.62 18.26
C ASN A 286 10.84 -1.29 16.94
N ILE A 287 10.32 -0.30 16.21
CA ILE A 287 10.83 0.09 14.88
C ILE A 287 12.23 0.72 15.00
N PHE A 288 12.44 1.48 16.07
CA PHE A 288 13.70 2.17 16.34
C PHE A 288 14.32 1.69 17.65
N SER A 289 15.64 1.81 17.77
CA SER A 289 16.30 1.75 19.07
C SER A 289 15.74 2.84 20.01
N VAL A 290 15.84 2.62 21.31
CA VAL A 290 15.36 3.58 22.34
C VAL A 290 15.94 4.98 22.11
N PHE A 291 17.24 5.06 21.79
CA PHE A 291 17.91 6.33 21.50
C PHE A 291 17.34 7.01 20.24
N ARG A 292 17.25 6.30 19.12
CA ARG A 292 16.70 6.84 17.85
C ARG A 292 15.24 7.28 18.01
N TYR A 293 14.43 6.50 18.73
CA TYR A 293 13.05 6.87 19.02
C TYR A 293 12.96 8.15 19.84
N SER A 294 13.75 8.26 20.92
CA SER A 294 13.77 9.46 21.79
C SER A 294 14.19 10.70 21.01
N TYR A 295 15.24 10.57 20.21
CA TYR A 295 15.68 11.66 19.32
C TYR A 295 14.57 12.11 18.36
N LYS A 296 13.93 11.18 17.64
CA LYS A 296 12.84 11.52 16.72
C LYS A 296 11.63 12.14 17.42
N LYS A 297 11.32 11.68 18.64
CA LYS A 297 10.24 12.25 19.44
C LYS A 297 10.55 13.69 19.85
N ILE A 298 11.77 13.97 20.28
CA ILE A 298 12.22 15.33 20.62
C ILE A 298 12.20 16.21 19.37
N ASP A 299 12.76 15.75 18.25
CA ASP A 299 12.78 16.46 16.97
C ASP A 299 11.35 16.84 16.54
N LEU A 300 10.40 15.90 16.59
CA LEU A 300 9.00 16.15 16.26
C LEU A 300 8.35 17.17 17.21
N LEU A 301 8.51 17.00 18.52
CA LEU A 301 7.89 17.87 19.52
C LEU A 301 8.44 19.29 19.45
N SER A 302 9.76 19.43 19.37
CA SER A 302 10.43 20.73 19.22
C SER A 302 9.97 21.44 17.95
N THR A 303 9.88 20.70 16.83
CA THR A 303 9.40 21.24 15.57
C THR A 303 7.93 21.68 15.64
N CYS A 304 7.07 20.92 16.32
CA CYS A 304 5.68 21.31 16.55
C CYS A 304 5.55 22.61 17.37
N VAL A 305 6.44 22.80 18.36
CA VAL A 305 6.47 24.03 19.17
C VAL A 305 6.97 25.21 18.35
N LEU A 306 8.15 25.07 17.72
CA LEU A 306 8.74 26.12 16.89
C LEU A 306 7.85 26.53 15.73
N GLY A 307 7.20 25.56 15.09
CA GLY A 307 6.28 25.84 13.99
C GLY A 307 5.05 26.68 14.35
N ARG A 308 4.73 26.87 15.65
CA ARG A 308 3.68 27.80 16.08
C ARG A 308 4.13 29.27 16.02
N PHE A 309 5.43 29.50 16.05
CA PHE A 309 6.02 30.85 16.04
C PHE A 309 6.54 31.26 14.66
N LEU A 310 6.76 30.29 13.77
CA LEU A 310 7.34 30.54 12.43
C LEU A 310 6.28 30.53 11.30
N GLY A 311 5.05 30.39 11.60
CA GLY A 311 3.95 30.35 10.64
C GLY A 311 2.63 30.18 11.33
#